data_707f74b00457979760bfaa55eba25b07
#
_entry.id   707f74b00457979760bfaa55eba25b07
#
_cell.length_a   1.000
_cell.length_b   1.000
_cell.length_c   1.000
_cell.angle_alpha   90.00
_cell.angle_beta   90.00
_cell.angle_gamma   90.00
#
_symmetry.space_group_name_H-M   'P 1'
#
loop_
_entity.id
_entity.type
_entity.pdbx_description
1 polymer ?
#
loop_
_entity_poly.entity_id
_entity_poly.type
_entity_poly.pdbx_seq_one_letter_code
_entity_poly.pdbx_strand_id
1 'polypeptide(L)'
;MKTLKMITLGIMMFFASSSINAQISVNVNLGLQPSWGPVGYSSVDYYYIPDVQSYYDVRATQFIYLNNGAWIRSSRLPYQYRSYDLNRGYKVVLNDYHGSRPYDNFKSHKVKYYKGYKGKAQQSLGYRNNGNDNRGNNGNSKGKGGKGHGGKKH
;
A
#
# COMPACT_ATOMS: atom_id res chain seq x y z
N MET A 1 53.90 -45.63 -13.26
CA MET A 1 52.56 -45.60 -13.89
C MET A 1 51.37 -45.68 -12.90
N LYS A 2 51.49 -46.28 -11.75
CA LYS A 2 50.41 -46.36 -10.74
C LYS A 2 50.11 -45.02 -10.08
N THR A 3 51.12 -44.19 -9.81
CA THR A 3 50.97 -42.86 -9.19
C THR A 3 50.29 -41.83 -10.12
N LEU A 4 50.55 -41.89 -11.42
CA LEU A 4 49.93 -40.99 -12.39
C LEU A 4 48.43 -41.24 -12.52
N LYS A 5 47.97 -42.51 -12.43
CA LYS A 5 46.56 -42.88 -12.46
C LYS A 5 45.78 -42.40 -11.23
N MET A 6 46.43 -42.34 -10.07
CA MET A 6 45.79 -41.83 -8.84
C MET A 6 45.63 -40.32 -8.85
N ILE A 7 46.56 -39.58 -9.46
CA ILE A 7 46.49 -38.12 -9.60
C ILE A 7 45.36 -37.72 -10.56
N THR A 8 45.22 -38.45 -11.69
CA THR A 8 44.12 -38.18 -12.63
C THR A 8 42.75 -38.46 -12.05
N LEU A 9 42.59 -39.49 -11.19
CA LEU A 9 41.34 -39.80 -10.52
C LEU A 9 40.98 -38.74 -9.46
N GLY A 10 41.98 -38.19 -8.74
CA GLY A 10 41.78 -37.12 -7.78
C GLY A 10 41.34 -35.81 -8.41
N ILE A 11 41.88 -35.45 -9.57
CA ILE A 11 41.50 -34.22 -10.31
C ILE A 11 40.10 -34.38 -10.88
N MET A 12 39.69 -35.54 -11.34
CA MET A 12 38.35 -35.77 -11.89
C MET A 12 37.24 -35.70 -10.82
N MET A 13 37.53 -36.04 -9.55
CA MET A 13 36.59 -35.87 -8.42
C MET A 13 36.40 -34.39 -7.99
N PHE A 14 37.37 -33.53 -8.26
CA PHE A 14 37.32 -32.14 -7.83
C PHE A 14 36.39 -31.27 -8.71
N PHE A 15 36.09 -31.71 -9.93
CA PHE A 15 35.21 -30.98 -10.86
C PHE A 15 33.73 -31.40 -10.77
N ALA A 16 33.34 -32.36 -9.94
CA ALA A 16 31.97 -32.85 -9.83
C ALA A 16 31.10 -32.12 -8.81
N SER A 17 31.60 -31.07 -8.13
CA SER A 17 30.93 -30.47 -6.98
C SER A 17 30.47 -29.04 -7.19
N SER A 18 30.14 -28.62 -8.40
CA SER A 18 29.71 -27.23 -8.66
C SER A 18 28.35 -27.11 -9.35
N SER A 19 27.38 -27.92 -8.94
CA SER A 19 26.00 -27.67 -9.30
C SER A 19 25.22 -27.15 -8.10
N ILE A 20 25.64 -25.98 -7.57
CA ILE A 20 24.80 -25.23 -6.67
C ILE A 20 23.79 -24.53 -7.57
N ASN A 21 22.68 -25.21 -7.84
CA ASN A 21 21.47 -24.55 -8.31
C ASN A 21 20.97 -23.70 -7.15
N ALA A 22 21.45 -22.44 -7.06
CA ALA A 22 20.79 -21.42 -6.28
C ALA A 22 19.42 -21.21 -6.94
N GLN A 23 18.41 -21.93 -6.50
CA GLN A 23 17.04 -21.59 -6.78
C GLN A 23 16.78 -20.24 -6.12
N ILE A 24 16.94 -19.18 -6.91
CA ILE A 24 16.39 -17.88 -6.56
C ILE A 24 14.89 -18.11 -6.60
N SER A 25 14.28 -18.40 -5.47
CA SER A 25 12.84 -18.28 -5.29
C SER A 25 12.51 -16.81 -5.47
N VAL A 26 12.20 -16.39 -6.69
CA VAL A 26 11.55 -15.12 -6.95
C VAL A 26 10.16 -15.28 -6.38
N ASN A 27 10.03 -15.00 -5.09
CA ASN A 27 8.75 -14.81 -4.45
C ASN A 27 8.19 -13.52 -5.07
N VAL A 28 7.46 -13.66 -6.18
CA VAL A 28 6.66 -12.57 -6.75
C VAL A 28 5.52 -12.35 -5.76
N ASN A 29 5.85 -11.71 -4.66
CA ASN A 29 4.86 -11.12 -3.80
C ASN A 29 4.23 -9.99 -4.65
N LEU A 30 3.14 -10.31 -5.32
CA LEU A 30 2.25 -9.30 -5.87
C LEU A 30 1.76 -8.51 -4.66
N GLY A 31 2.50 -7.46 -4.29
CA GLY A 31 2.32 -6.74 -3.05
C GLY A 31 0.87 -6.31 -2.92
N LEU A 32 0.16 -6.96 -2.02
CA LEU A 32 -1.19 -6.54 -1.68
C LEU A 32 -1.09 -5.12 -1.15
N GLN A 33 -1.85 -4.23 -1.77
CA GLN A 33 -1.92 -2.86 -1.29
C GLN A 33 -2.32 -2.85 0.19
N PRO A 34 -1.66 -2.07 1.03
CA PRO A 34 -1.99 -2.00 2.43
C PRO A 34 -3.42 -1.44 2.62
N SER A 35 -4.11 -1.86 3.67
CA SER A 35 -5.48 -1.41 3.98
C SER A 35 -5.64 0.11 4.04
N TRP A 36 -4.58 0.82 4.40
CA TRP A 36 -4.54 2.28 4.41
C TRP A 36 -4.20 2.89 3.02
N GLY A 37 -3.92 2.08 1.99
CA GLY A 37 -3.72 2.54 0.63
C GLY A 37 -4.99 3.15 0.03
N PRO A 38 -4.89 4.11 -0.90
CA PRO A 38 -6.05 4.73 -1.53
C PRO A 38 -6.75 3.75 -2.48
N VAL A 39 -8.09 3.81 -2.51
CA VAL A 39 -8.91 3.05 -3.46
C VAL A 39 -8.77 3.60 -4.89
N GLY A 40 -9.08 2.78 -5.89
CA GLY A 40 -9.15 3.20 -7.29
C GLY A 40 -7.86 2.95 -8.09
N TYR A 41 -6.90 2.23 -7.53
CA TYR A 41 -5.66 1.86 -8.21
C TYR A 41 -5.52 0.34 -8.24
N SER A 42 -5.36 -0.24 -9.43
CA SER A 42 -5.24 -1.69 -9.61
C SER A 42 -3.83 -2.22 -9.37
N SER A 43 -2.83 -1.40 -9.65
CA SER A 43 -1.41 -1.75 -9.49
C SER A 43 -0.64 -0.53 -9.02
N VAL A 44 0.05 -0.66 -7.90
CA VAL A 44 0.87 0.42 -7.32
C VAL A 44 2.16 -0.17 -6.79
N ASP A 45 3.28 0.36 -7.26
CA ASP A 45 4.59 -0.03 -6.73
C ASP A 45 4.98 0.82 -5.52
N TYR A 46 4.67 2.12 -5.56
CA TYR A 46 5.08 3.06 -4.51
C TYR A 46 4.02 4.10 -4.19
N TYR A 47 3.94 4.43 -2.92
CA TYR A 47 3.30 5.65 -2.43
C TYR A 47 4.36 6.64 -1.95
N TYR A 48 4.15 7.93 -2.18
CA TYR A 48 4.82 8.99 -1.46
C TYR A 48 3.86 9.57 -0.43
N ILE A 49 4.31 9.72 0.82
CA ILE A 49 3.51 10.21 1.95
C ILE A 49 4.04 11.59 2.33
N PRO A 50 3.37 12.67 1.91
CA PRO A 50 3.88 14.04 2.06
C PRO A 50 4.18 14.46 3.50
N ASP A 51 3.27 14.16 4.43
CA ASP A 51 3.37 14.60 5.83
C ASP A 51 4.59 14.04 6.54
N VAL A 52 4.99 12.83 6.21
CA VAL A 52 6.15 12.15 6.78
C VAL A 52 7.35 12.12 5.85
N GLN A 53 7.21 12.71 4.66
CA GLN A 53 8.26 12.78 3.63
C GLN A 53 8.96 11.44 3.37
N SER A 54 8.16 10.38 3.29
CA SER A 54 8.62 9.01 3.14
C SER A 54 7.94 8.35 1.95
N TYR A 55 8.57 7.32 1.39
CA TYR A 55 7.96 6.43 0.42
C TYR A 55 7.50 5.15 1.11
N TYR A 56 6.57 4.47 0.48
CA TYR A 56 6.20 3.11 0.84
C TYR A 56 6.30 2.22 -0.39
N ASP A 57 7.10 1.18 -0.30
CA ASP A 57 7.27 0.13 -1.30
C ASP A 57 6.20 -0.93 -1.04
N VAL A 58 5.21 -1.01 -1.94
CA VAL A 58 4.06 -1.91 -1.77
C VAL A 58 4.49 -3.37 -1.88
N ARG A 59 5.40 -3.67 -2.81
CA ARG A 59 5.89 -5.05 -3.03
C ARG A 59 6.74 -5.55 -1.87
N ALA A 60 7.63 -4.70 -1.37
CA ALA A 60 8.50 -5.03 -0.25
C ALA A 60 7.82 -4.83 1.12
N THR A 61 6.63 -4.19 1.16
CA THR A 61 5.94 -3.81 2.41
C THR A 61 6.82 -2.99 3.35
N GLN A 62 7.59 -2.05 2.79
CA GLN A 62 8.58 -1.27 3.53
C GLN A 62 8.41 0.23 3.29
N PHE A 63 8.61 1.00 4.34
CA PHE A 63 8.83 2.45 4.25
C PHE A 63 10.27 2.72 3.84
N ILE A 64 10.46 3.78 3.03
CA ILE A 64 11.75 4.26 2.60
C ILE A 64 11.83 5.74 2.98
N TYR A 65 12.76 6.10 3.83
CA TYR A 65 12.90 7.46 4.33
C TYR A 65 14.36 7.87 4.53
N LEU A 66 14.58 9.17 4.51
CA LEU A 66 15.90 9.75 4.74
C LEU A 66 16.17 9.85 6.24
N ASN A 67 17.27 9.26 6.70
CA ASN A 67 17.74 9.34 8.08
C ASN A 67 19.24 9.63 8.08
N ASN A 68 19.65 10.73 8.70
CA ASN A 68 21.06 11.16 8.78
C ASN A 68 21.78 11.14 7.41
N GLY A 69 21.11 11.63 6.36
CA GLY A 69 21.67 11.68 5.01
C GLY A 69 21.63 10.37 4.22
N ALA A 70 21.22 9.26 4.82
CA ALA A 70 21.09 7.95 4.17
C ALA A 70 19.63 7.54 3.99
N TRP A 71 19.32 6.90 2.85
CA TRP A 71 18.02 6.30 2.62
C TRP A 71 17.93 4.92 3.28
N ILE A 72 16.94 4.76 4.14
CA ILE A 72 16.72 3.55 4.93
C ILE A 72 15.41 2.89 4.50
N ARG A 73 15.41 1.56 4.43
CA ARG A 73 14.22 0.71 4.28
C ARG A 73 13.86 0.10 5.62
N SER A 74 12.59 0.16 6.02
CA SER A 74 12.12 -0.34 7.31
C SER A 74 10.65 -0.75 7.23
N SER A 75 10.26 -1.76 8.00
CA SER A 75 8.85 -2.14 8.16
C SER A 75 8.02 -1.11 8.94
N ARG A 76 8.67 -0.11 9.56
CA ARG A 76 8.03 0.92 10.38
C ARG A 76 8.46 2.30 9.96
N LEU A 77 7.57 3.28 10.16
CA LEU A 77 7.90 4.70 10.04
C LEU A 77 9.01 5.11 11.02
N PRO A 78 9.76 6.20 10.73
CA PRO A 78 10.68 6.81 11.69
C PRO A 78 10.01 7.04 13.04
N TYR A 79 10.79 7.00 14.11
CA TYR A 79 10.28 7.09 15.49
C TYR A 79 9.32 8.26 15.70
N GLN A 80 9.66 9.44 15.19
CA GLN A 80 8.85 10.66 15.32
C GLN A 80 7.49 10.59 14.60
N TYR A 81 7.28 9.62 13.71
CA TYR A 81 6.06 9.46 12.94
C TYR A 81 5.34 8.14 13.22
N ARG A 82 5.68 7.43 14.28
CA ARG A 82 5.06 6.13 14.59
C ARG A 82 3.58 6.21 14.95
N SER A 83 3.13 7.35 15.44
CA SER A 83 1.73 7.65 15.73
C SER A 83 0.97 8.29 14.56
N TYR A 84 1.63 8.43 13.40
CA TYR A 84 0.99 9.02 12.23
C TYR A 84 -0.11 8.10 11.68
N ASP A 85 -1.33 8.67 11.52
CA ASP A 85 -2.48 7.92 11.00
C ASP A 85 -2.39 7.80 9.48
N LEU A 86 -1.92 6.64 9.03
CA LEU A 86 -1.83 6.33 7.60
C LEU A 86 -3.19 6.26 6.91
N ASN A 87 -4.29 6.01 7.61
CA ASN A 87 -5.62 5.98 7.00
C ASN A 87 -6.10 7.38 6.61
N ARG A 88 -5.76 8.37 7.41
CA ARG A 88 -6.14 9.78 7.18
C ARG A 88 -5.12 10.56 6.36
N GLY A 89 -3.86 10.16 6.41
CA GLY A 89 -2.79 10.80 5.69
C GLY A 89 -2.98 10.73 4.18
N TYR A 90 -2.62 11.80 3.47
CA TYR A 90 -2.66 11.79 2.00
C TYR A 90 -1.52 10.94 1.44
N LYS A 91 -1.78 10.15 0.42
CA LYS A 91 -0.82 9.33 -0.31
C LYS A 91 -0.80 9.73 -1.77
N VAL A 92 0.37 10.07 -2.28
CA VAL A 92 0.59 10.27 -3.72
C VAL A 92 0.98 8.92 -4.32
N VAL A 93 0.18 8.45 -5.25
CA VAL A 93 0.48 7.21 -5.99
C VAL A 93 1.48 7.52 -7.09
N LEU A 94 2.59 6.81 -7.13
CA LEU A 94 3.62 6.97 -8.17
C LEU A 94 3.36 5.98 -9.31
N ASN A 95 2.35 6.29 -10.14
CA ASN A 95 1.92 5.39 -11.23
C ASN A 95 2.99 5.18 -12.32
N ASP A 96 3.82 6.19 -12.54
CA ASP A 96 4.77 6.19 -13.66
C ASP A 96 6.17 5.74 -13.24
N TYR A 97 6.31 5.24 -12.00
CA TYR A 97 7.61 4.83 -11.49
C TYR A 97 7.60 3.36 -11.05
N HIS A 98 8.44 2.55 -11.72
CA HIS A 98 8.58 1.11 -11.48
C HIS A 98 10.01 0.68 -11.09
N GLY A 99 10.92 1.64 -10.91
CA GLY A 99 12.29 1.38 -10.50
C GLY A 99 12.44 1.02 -9.03
N SER A 100 13.66 0.76 -8.57
CA SER A 100 13.96 0.37 -7.19
C SER A 100 14.25 1.55 -6.25
N ARG A 101 14.39 2.78 -6.79
CA ARG A 101 14.87 3.96 -6.06
C ARG A 101 13.90 5.15 -6.22
N PRO A 102 12.66 5.07 -5.68
CA PRO A 102 11.67 6.13 -5.85
C PRO A 102 12.13 7.49 -5.29
N TYR A 103 13.12 7.47 -4.43
CA TYR A 103 13.69 8.65 -3.78
C TYR A 103 14.68 9.45 -4.68
N ASP A 104 15.05 8.96 -5.85
CA ASP A 104 15.89 9.75 -6.76
C ASP A 104 15.20 11.07 -7.16
N ASN A 105 13.88 11.09 -7.18
CA ASN A 105 13.06 12.29 -7.40
C ASN A 105 12.61 13.00 -6.12
N PHE A 106 13.22 12.72 -4.98
CA PHE A 106 12.75 13.23 -3.68
C PHE A 106 12.67 14.75 -3.61
N LYS A 107 13.65 15.47 -4.15
CA LYS A 107 13.65 16.94 -4.18
C LYS A 107 12.42 17.48 -4.90
N SER A 108 12.09 16.93 -6.06
CA SER A 108 10.90 17.30 -6.84
C SER A 108 9.62 16.91 -6.12
N HIS A 109 9.54 15.70 -5.56
CA HIS A 109 8.37 15.24 -4.83
C HIS A 109 8.10 16.09 -3.59
N LYS A 110 9.15 16.44 -2.83
CA LYS A 110 9.03 17.28 -1.64
C LYS A 110 8.51 18.70 -1.93
N VAL A 111 8.89 19.26 -3.08
CA VAL A 111 8.40 20.57 -3.51
C VAL A 111 6.98 20.49 -4.03
N LYS A 112 6.71 19.54 -4.93
CA LYS A 112 5.41 19.36 -5.57
C LYS A 112 4.34 18.91 -4.57
N TYR A 113 4.70 18.01 -3.67
CA TYR A 113 3.84 17.42 -2.65
C TYR A 113 4.41 17.76 -1.26
N TYR A 114 4.28 19.02 -0.90
CA TYR A 114 4.77 19.56 0.35
C TYR A 114 4.06 18.95 1.58
N LYS A 115 4.62 19.11 2.75
CA LYS A 115 4.01 18.66 4.01
C LYS A 115 2.65 19.33 4.21
N GLY A 116 1.60 18.52 4.44
CA GLY A 116 0.20 18.99 4.48
C GLY A 116 -0.47 19.03 3.11
N TYR A 117 0.20 18.60 2.02
CA TYR A 117 -0.42 18.50 0.71
C TYR A 117 -1.66 17.62 0.73
N LYS A 118 -2.75 18.12 0.13
CA LYS A 118 -4.00 17.39 -0.07
C LYS A 118 -4.45 17.61 -1.51
N GLY A 119 -4.50 16.53 -2.27
CA GLY A 119 -5.10 16.52 -3.59
C GLY A 119 -6.60 16.22 -3.53
N LYS A 120 -7.10 15.42 -4.47
CA LYS A 120 -8.49 14.94 -4.43
C LYS A 120 -8.73 14.10 -3.18
N ALA A 121 -9.94 14.13 -2.65
CA ALA A 121 -10.33 13.29 -1.52
C ALA A 121 -9.99 11.81 -1.79
N GLN A 122 -9.38 11.16 -0.81
CA GLN A 122 -9.01 9.75 -0.90
C GLN A 122 -9.77 8.96 0.17
N GLN A 123 -10.22 7.76 -0.21
CA GLN A 123 -10.67 6.73 0.73
C GLN A 123 -9.61 5.66 0.81
N SER A 124 -9.37 5.12 1.99
CA SER A 124 -8.48 3.98 2.21
C SER A 124 -9.20 2.67 1.93
N LEU A 125 -8.48 1.66 1.42
CA LEU A 125 -9.03 0.33 1.11
C LEU A 125 -9.71 -0.34 2.31
N GLY A 126 -9.19 -0.12 3.53
CA GLY A 126 -9.74 -0.66 4.77
C GLY A 126 -10.72 0.27 5.49
N TYR A 127 -11.07 1.41 4.89
CA TYR A 127 -12.05 2.31 5.48
C TYR A 127 -13.44 1.69 5.37
N ARG A 128 -13.87 1.01 6.43
CA ARG A 128 -15.28 0.64 6.59
C ARG A 128 -16.01 1.87 7.08
N ASN A 129 -16.89 2.37 6.23
CA ASN A 129 -17.83 3.41 6.65
C ASN A 129 -18.79 2.76 7.68
N ASN A 130 -18.45 2.87 8.96
CA ASN A 130 -19.39 2.58 10.05
C ASN A 130 -20.43 3.70 10.14
N GLY A 131 -20.84 4.22 8.99
CA GLY A 131 -22.03 5.04 8.86
C GLY A 131 -23.19 4.15 9.22
N ASN A 132 -23.71 4.35 10.41
CA ASN A 132 -25.02 3.92 10.83
C ASN A 132 -26.04 4.56 9.87
N ASP A 133 -26.24 3.92 8.71
CA ASP A 133 -27.33 4.24 7.78
C ASP A 133 -28.65 3.79 8.42
N ASN A 134 -28.91 4.31 9.61
CA ASN A 134 -30.23 4.33 10.20
C ASN A 134 -31.05 5.43 9.49
N ARG A 135 -31.16 5.32 8.17
CA ARG A 135 -32.24 5.93 7.42
C ARG A 135 -33.48 5.13 7.77
N GLY A 136 -34.02 5.41 8.94
CA GLY A 136 -35.39 5.11 9.27
C GLY A 136 -36.26 5.61 8.15
N ASN A 137 -36.79 4.68 7.39
CA ASN A 137 -37.85 4.88 6.44
C ASN A 137 -39.06 5.43 7.21
N ASN A 138 -39.13 6.76 7.39
CA ASN A 138 -40.28 7.43 7.94
C ASN A 138 -41.35 7.41 6.84
N GLY A 139 -42.03 6.27 6.76
CA GLY A 139 -43.21 6.06 5.95
C GLY A 139 -44.31 6.96 6.46
N ASN A 140 -44.41 8.17 5.91
CA ASN A 140 -45.51 9.10 6.10
C ASN A 140 -46.73 8.55 5.36
N SER A 141 -47.44 7.61 6.03
CA SER A 141 -48.72 7.10 5.60
C SER A 141 -49.77 8.23 5.84
N LYS A 142 -49.98 9.02 4.83
CA LYS A 142 -51.17 9.94 4.78
C LYS A 142 -52.44 9.08 4.71
N GLY A 143 -53.01 8.77 5.85
CA GLY A 143 -54.35 8.29 5.99
C GLY A 143 -55.33 9.32 5.46
N LYS A 144 -55.92 9.00 4.31
CA LYS A 144 -57.00 9.78 3.67
C LYS A 144 -58.28 9.48 4.45
N GLY A 145 -58.56 10.33 5.45
CA GLY A 145 -59.82 10.29 6.22
C GLY A 145 -60.98 10.66 5.35
N GLY A 146 -61.91 9.72 5.22
CA GLY A 146 -63.14 9.84 4.45
C GLY A 146 -64.09 10.90 5.02
N LYS A 147 -64.71 11.65 4.11
CA LYS A 147 -65.86 12.52 4.39
C LYS A 147 -67.07 11.68 4.76
N GLY A 148 -67.51 11.73 5.99
CA GLY A 148 -68.82 11.30 6.44
C GLY A 148 -69.83 12.40 6.18
N HIS A 149 -70.75 12.14 5.26
CA HIS A 149 -71.97 12.92 4.99
C HIS A 149 -73.09 12.38 5.90
N GLY A 150 -73.72 13.20 6.59
CA GLY A 150 -74.95 12.88 7.27
C GLY A 150 -75.34 14.05 8.15
N GLY A 151 -76.39 14.70 7.97
CA GLY A 151 -77.79 14.43 7.63
C GLY A 151 -78.56 15.35 8.53
N LYS A 152 -79.34 16.22 7.86
CA LYS A 152 -80.36 17.14 8.47
C LYS A 152 -81.32 16.38 9.36
N LYS A 153 -81.81 17.00 10.44
CA LYS A 153 -83.25 17.24 10.70
C LYS A 153 -83.46 18.01 11.99
N HIS A 154 -84.26 18.97 11.86
CA HIS A 154 -85.26 19.72 12.59
C HIS A 154 -84.71 20.72 13.59
#